data_6b5d301019e0918fc5021b840ee102f6
#
_entry.id   6b5d301019e0918fc5021b840ee102f6
#
_cell.length_a   1.000
_cell.length_b   1.000
_cell.length_c   1.000
_cell.angle_alpha   90.00
_cell.angle_beta   90.00
_cell.angle_gamma   90.00
#
_symmetry.space_group_name_H-M   'P 1'
#
loop_
_entity.id
_entity.type
_entity.pdbx_description
1 polymer ?
#
loop_
_entity_poly.entity_id
_entity_poly.type
_entity_poly.pdbx_seq_one_letter_code
_entity_poly.pdbx_strand_id
1 'polypeptide(L)'
;MLKHRISTVTKSHYTSFDDAWHSLFLNDEIWIGNRRAKAVNSFDYIDRLAQLRPRDYIEYIRECAELALKRGELQISGEIVKYNNREFSNYLLNEIRDEAHSALPEFDAVIALLPLIRKPVFSFEDFKREYDKALERRSLVTEKNYEKVLELLFEYGVIGNVPKMKGKAVFRYEYPNAKINQNERVIIHRGLYGALQIF
;
A
#
# COMPACT_ATOMS: atom_id res chain seq x y z
N MET A 1 4.95 -5.58 19.76
CA MET A 1 4.62 -4.14 19.82
C MET A 1 3.11 -3.90 19.67
N LEU A 2 2.42 -4.32 18.62
CA LEU A 2 0.97 -4.13 18.43
C LEU A 2 0.14 -4.71 19.58
N LYS A 3 0.37 -5.98 19.99
CA LYS A 3 -0.28 -6.60 21.16
C LYS A 3 -0.24 -5.69 22.38
N HIS A 4 0.93 -5.16 22.73
CA HIS A 4 1.10 -4.30 23.91
C HIS A 4 0.25 -3.03 23.80
N ARG A 5 0.21 -2.39 22.62
CA ARG A 5 -0.64 -1.20 22.39
C ARG A 5 -2.12 -1.51 22.51
N ILE A 6 -2.58 -2.63 21.92
CA ILE A 6 -3.97 -3.06 22.05
C ILE A 6 -4.32 -3.28 23.53
N SER A 7 -3.48 -4.03 24.26
CA SER A 7 -3.69 -4.26 25.71
C SER A 7 -3.77 -2.97 26.52
N THR A 8 -2.93 -1.98 26.21
CA THR A 8 -2.92 -0.69 26.92
C THR A 8 -4.20 0.09 26.64
N VAL A 9 -4.64 0.16 25.39
CA VAL A 9 -5.83 0.94 25.01
C VAL A 9 -7.12 0.27 25.52
N THR A 10 -7.23 -1.05 25.39
CA THR A 10 -8.42 -1.79 25.82
C THR A 10 -8.44 -2.04 27.34
N LYS A 11 -7.35 -1.73 28.05
CA LYS A 11 -7.13 -2.03 29.47
C LYS A 11 -7.34 -3.53 29.79
N SER A 12 -7.06 -4.38 28.82
CA SER A 12 -7.26 -5.83 28.91
C SER A 12 -5.93 -6.55 28.76
N HIS A 13 -5.79 -7.68 29.46
CA HIS A 13 -4.61 -8.54 29.35
C HIS A 13 -4.89 -9.67 28.36
N TYR A 14 -4.13 -9.73 27.28
CA TYR A 14 -4.23 -10.78 26.27
C TYR A 14 -3.04 -11.74 26.37
N THR A 15 -3.27 -13.04 26.20
CA THR A 15 -2.23 -14.07 26.25
C THR A 15 -1.40 -14.09 24.99
N SER A 16 -2.04 -13.94 23.83
CA SER A 16 -1.41 -13.94 22.51
C SER A 16 -1.66 -12.64 21.74
N PHE A 17 -0.96 -12.47 20.61
CA PHE A 17 -1.26 -11.40 19.67
C PHE A 17 -2.62 -11.62 19.00
N ASP A 18 -2.92 -12.88 18.65
CA ASP A 18 -4.17 -13.23 17.98
C ASP A 18 -5.39 -12.89 18.85
N ASP A 19 -5.34 -13.20 20.15
CA ASP A 19 -6.42 -12.84 21.09
C ASP A 19 -6.64 -11.31 21.13
N ALA A 20 -5.53 -10.56 21.20
CA ALA A 20 -5.60 -9.10 21.20
C ALA A 20 -6.15 -8.56 19.89
N TRP A 21 -5.74 -9.13 18.75
CA TRP A 21 -6.19 -8.74 17.43
C TRP A 21 -7.69 -9.04 17.24
N HIS A 22 -8.11 -10.28 17.49
CA HIS A 22 -9.51 -10.69 17.34
C HIS A 22 -10.48 -9.90 18.24
N SER A 23 -9.99 -9.38 19.38
CA SER A 23 -10.85 -8.55 20.23
C SER A 23 -11.31 -7.25 19.59
N LEU A 24 -10.62 -6.76 18.57
CA LEU A 24 -10.95 -5.53 17.86
C LEU A 24 -12.03 -5.73 16.79
N PHE A 25 -12.19 -6.96 16.29
CA PHE A 25 -13.01 -7.24 15.11
C PHE A 25 -14.28 -8.04 15.48
N LEU A 26 -15.40 -7.72 14.83
CA LEU A 26 -16.68 -8.43 15.01
C LEU A 26 -16.57 -9.89 14.54
N ASN A 27 -15.93 -10.10 13.40
CA ASN A 27 -15.44 -11.37 12.91
C ASN A 27 -14.16 -11.11 12.11
N ASP A 28 -13.26 -12.08 12.10
CA ASP A 28 -11.95 -11.92 11.45
C ASP A 28 -11.97 -12.34 9.97
N GLU A 29 -13.12 -12.24 9.30
CA GLU A 29 -13.27 -12.61 7.90
C GLU A 29 -13.57 -11.41 7.02
N ILE A 30 -12.72 -11.18 6.01
CA ILE A 30 -12.92 -10.17 4.98
C ILE A 30 -13.07 -10.87 3.64
N TRP A 31 -14.24 -10.73 3.04
CA TRP A 31 -14.52 -11.32 1.75
C TRP A 31 -13.99 -10.44 0.61
N ILE A 32 -13.13 -11.00 -0.22
CA ILE A 32 -12.48 -10.33 -1.35
C ILE A 32 -12.83 -11.01 -2.68
N GLY A 33 -12.55 -10.30 -3.79
CA GLY A 33 -12.82 -10.78 -5.15
C GLY A 33 -14.26 -10.58 -5.60
N ASN A 34 -14.50 -10.87 -6.89
CA ASN A 34 -15.83 -10.77 -7.48
C ASN A 34 -16.77 -11.80 -6.83
N ARG A 35 -17.96 -11.36 -6.44
CA ARG A 35 -18.98 -12.19 -5.78
C ARG A 35 -18.53 -12.79 -4.43
N ARG A 36 -17.60 -12.12 -3.70
CA ARG A 36 -17.07 -12.60 -2.41
C ARG A 36 -16.45 -13.99 -2.54
N ALA A 37 -15.61 -14.20 -3.54
CA ALA A 37 -15.10 -15.52 -3.89
C ALA A 37 -14.09 -16.11 -2.89
N LYS A 38 -13.47 -15.27 -2.02
CA LYS A 38 -12.46 -15.72 -1.05
C LYS A 38 -12.56 -14.91 0.25
N ALA A 39 -12.55 -15.62 1.39
CA ALA A 39 -12.35 -15.03 2.71
C ALA A 39 -10.85 -14.96 3.01
N VAL A 40 -10.42 -13.87 3.64
CA VAL A 40 -9.09 -13.70 4.23
C VAL A 40 -9.26 -13.09 5.62
N ASN A 41 -8.35 -13.36 6.55
CA ASN A 41 -8.41 -12.72 7.86
C ASN A 41 -8.05 -11.23 7.76
N SER A 42 -8.45 -10.46 8.76
CA SER A 42 -8.25 -9.01 8.77
C SER A 42 -6.77 -8.61 8.80
N PHE A 43 -5.94 -9.38 9.51
CA PHE A 43 -4.50 -9.12 9.57
C PHE A 43 -3.87 -9.29 8.18
N ASP A 44 -4.08 -10.44 7.52
CA ASP A 44 -3.57 -10.69 6.17
C ASP A 44 -4.09 -9.68 5.14
N TYR A 45 -5.32 -9.19 5.35
CA TYR A 45 -5.90 -8.18 4.48
C TYR A 45 -5.17 -6.84 4.62
N ILE A 46 -4.94 -6.39 5.84
CA ILE A 46 -4.26 -5.13 6.14
C ILE A 46 -2.76 -5.23 5.79
N ASP A 47 -2.13 -6.37 6.09
CA ASP A 47 -0.72 -6.65 5.79
C ASP A 47 -0.36 -6.43 4.30
N ARG A 48 -1.27 -6.79 3.41
CA ARG A 48 -1.11 -6.58 1.95
C ARG A 48 -1.18 -5.11 1.53
N LEU A 49 -1.70 -4.24 2.39
CA LEU A 49 -1.86 -2.81 2.11
C LEU A 49 -0.78 -1.97 2.79
N ALA A 50 -0.19 -2.49 3.87
CA ALA A 50 0.88 -1.84 4.63
C ALA A 50 2.27 -2.14 4.04
N GLN A 51 3.27 -1.35 4.42
CA GLN A 51 4.69 -1.58 4.07
C GLN A 51 5.49 -2.19 5.22
N LEU A 52 4.89 -3.11 5.98
CA LEU A 52 5.48 -3.76 7.17
C LEU A 52 5.93 -2.78 8.27
N ARG A 53 5.48 -1.54 8.23
CA ARG A 53 5.77 -0.53 9.25
C ARG A 53 4.72 -0.59 10.35
N PRO A 54 5.10 -0.71 11.63
CA PRO A 54 4.13 -0.77 12.72
C PRO A 54 3.14 0.40 12.76
N ARG A 55 3.56 1.59 12.31
CA ARG A 55 2.69 2.77 12.24
C ARG A 55 1.56 2.61 11.22
N ASP A 56 1.80 1.91 10.11
CA ASP A 56 0.80 1.68 9.07
C ASP A 56 -0.39 0.86 9.61
N TYR A 57 -0.09 -0.20 10.39
CA TYR A 57 -1.13 -1.01 11.04
C TYR A 57 -1.90 -0.22 12.10
N ILE A 58 -1.20 0.59 12.89
CA ILE A 58 -1.81 1.41 13.93
C ILE A 58 -2.76 2.42 13.29
N GLU A 59 -2.32 3.10 12.24
CA GLU A 59 -3.12 4.08 11.54
C GLU A 59 -4.34 3.46 10.90
N TYR A 60 -4.16 2.33 10.21
CA TYR A 60 -5.28 1.60 9.61
C TYR A 60 -6.35 1.23 10.63
N ILE A 61 -5.93 0.65 11.78
CA ILE A 61 -6.85 0.22 12.83
C ILE A 61 -7.51 1.44 13.50
N ARG A 62 -6.75 2.53 13.74
CA ARG A 62 -7.27 3.76 14.33
C ARG A 62 -8.43 4.32 13.50
N GLU A 63 -8.24 4.46 12.19
CA GLU A 63 -9.27 4.96 11.28
C GLU A 63 -10.49 4.02 11.23
N CYS A 64 -10.26 2.70 11.19
CA CYS A 64 -11.35 1.72 11.27
C CYS A 64 -12.13 1.83 12.58
N ALA A 65 -11.44 1.98 13.71
CA ALA A 65 -12.08 2.11 15.02
C ALA A 65 -12.89 3.42 15.14
N GLU A 66 -12.35 4.53 14.66
CA GLU A 66 -13.07 5.81 14.61
C GLU A 66 -14.35 5.72 13.76
N LEU A 67 -14.27 5.02 12.62
CA LEU A 67 -15.44 4.81 11.76
C LEU A 67 -16.48 3.89 12.43
N ALA A 68 -16.04 2.81 13.10
CA ALA A 68 -16.91 1.94 13.87
C ALA A 68 -17.68 2.73 14.94
N LEU A 69 -16.95 3.51 15.74
CA LEU A 69 -17.57 4.37 16.77
C LEU A 69 -18.58 5.37 16.18
N LYS A 70 -18.26 6.01 15.06
CA LYS A 70 -19.20 6.92 14.38
C LYS A 70 -20.49 6.21 13.91
N ARG A 71 -20.41 4.91 13.63
CA ARG A 71 -21.56 4.07 13.26
C ARG A 71 -22.28 3.44 14.45
N GLY A 72 -21.78 3.65 15.68
CA GLY A 72 -22.31 3.02 16.90
C GLY A 72 -21.95 1.54 17.02
N GLU A 73 -20.94 1.07 16.29
CA GLU A 73 -20.43 -0.30 16.37
C GLU A 73 -19.37 -0.41 17.46
N LEU A 74 -19.40 -1.49 18.25
CA LEU A 74 -18.44 -1.74 19.33
C LEU A 74 -17.15 -2.45 18.84
N GLN A 75 -17.19 -3.04 17.67
CA GLN A 75 -16.08 -3.75 17.04
C GLN A 75 -16.01 -3.39 15.56
N ILE A 76 -14.83 -3.56 14.98
CA ILE A 76 -14.57 -3.28 13.57
C ILE A 76 -15.16 -4.41 12.72
N SER A 77 -16.07 -4.09 11.82
CA SER A 77 -16.61 -5.04 10.84
C SER A 77 -15.74 -5.12 9.59
N GLY A 78 -15.82 -6.23 8.85
CA GLY A 78 -15.09 -6.41 7.57
C GLY A 78 -15.48 -5.39 6.50
N GLU A 79 -16.69 -4.80 6.60
CA GLU A 79 -17.13 -3.70 5.72
C GLU A 79 -16.40 -2.41 6.03
N ILE A 80 -16.21 -2.09 7.31
CA ILE A 80 -15.41 -0.93 7.74
C ILE A 80 -13.97 -1.06 7.24
N VAL A 81 -13.36 -2.24 7.39
CA VAL A 81 -12.01 -2.48 6.89
C VAL A 81 -11.90 -2.20 5.39
N LYS A 82 -12.83 -2.68 4.58
CA LYS A 82 -12.83 -2.40 3.13
C LYS A 82 -13.07 -0.93 2.81
N TYR A 83 -13.98 -0.30 3.52
CA TYR A 83 -14.31 1.10 3.29
C TYR A 83 -13.11 2.01 3.55
N ASN A 84 -12.29 1.67 4.55
CA ASN A 84 -11.13 2.46 4.93
C ASN A 84 -9.97 2.41 3.91
N ASN A 85 -9.99 1.52 2.93
CA ASN A 85 -8.88 1.35 1.96
C ASN A 85 -8.48 2.64 1.27
N ARG A 86 -9.42 3.51 0.95
CA ARG A 86 -9.14 4.76 0.23
C ARG A 86 -8.43 5.77 1.12
N GLU A 87 -8.89 5.93 2.34
CA GLU A 87 -8.29 6.86 3.30
C GLU A 87 -6.89 6.40 3.67
N PHE A 88 -6.74 5.12 3.99
CA PHE A 88 -5.42 4.54 4.22
C PHE A 88 -4.49 4.67 3.01
N SER A 89 -5.01 4.51 1.79
CA SER A 89 -4.21 4.67 0.57
C SER A 89 -3.68 6.10 0.42
N ASN A 90 -4.48 7.10 0.76
CA ASN A 90 -4.06 8.50 0.78
C ASN A 90 -3.00 8.75 1.87
N TYR A 91 -3.21 8.20 3.07
CA TYR A 91 -2.21 8.25 4.15
C TYR A 91 -0.88 7.66 3.69
N LEU A 92 -0.89 6.43 3.15
CA LEU A 92 0.33 5.74 2.71
C LEU A 92 1.06 6.53 1.61
N LEU A 93 0.32 7.10 0.65
CA LEU A 93 0.91 7.92 -0.41
C LEU A 93 1.59 9.18 0.16
N ASN A 94 1.00 9.82 1.14
CA ASN A 94 1.58 11.00 1.81
C ASN A 94 2.86 10.64 2.57
N GLU A 95 2.85 9.53 3.31
CA GLU A 95 4.03 9.04 4.02
C GLU A 95 5.20 8.76 3.06
N ILE A 96 4.91 8.09 1.94
CA ILE A 96 5.94 7.82 0.92
C ILE A 96 6.42 9.12 0.27
N ARG A 97 5.53 10.08 0.01
CA ARG A 97 5.90 11.39 -0.54
C ARG A 97 6.89 12.11 0.37
N ASP A 98 6.60 12.15 1.68
CA ASP A 98 7.46 12.83 2.64
C ASP A 98 8.83 12.17 2.74
N GLU A 99 8.89 10.83 2.70
CA GLU A 99 10.14 10.07 2.69
C GLU A 99 10.95 10.27 1.40
N ALA A 100 10.27 10.31 0.26
CA ALA A 100 10.91 10.40 -1.06
C ALA A 100 11.30 11.84 -1.46
N HIS A 101 10.74 12.86 -0.83
CA HIS A 101 10.83 14.26 -1.27
C HIS A 101 12.26 14.75 -1.53
N SER A 102 13.22 14.37 -0.69
CA SER A 102 14.62 14.79 -0.85
C SER A 102 15.30 14.16 -2.07
N ALA A 103 14.95 12.92 -2.42
CA ALA A 103 15.53 12.20 -3.54
C ALA A 103 14.74 12.39 -4.84
N LEU A 104 13.44 12.65 -4.74
CA LEU A 104 12.50 12.82 -5.87
C LEU A 104 11.58 14.02 -5.61
N PRO A 105 12.07 15.27 -5.71
CA PRO A 105 11.26 16.47 -5.50
C PRO A 105 10.03 16.53 -6.42
N GLU A 106 10.11 15.95 -7.61
CA GLU A 106 9.05 15.83 -8.60
C GLU A 106 8.09 14.66 -8.36
N PHE A 107 8.05 14.11 -7.14
CA PHE A 107 7.28 12.91 -6.78
C PHE A 107 5.83 12.94 -7.28
N ASP A 108 5.10 14.03 -7.05
CA ASP A 108 3.69 14.12 -7.44
C ASP A 108 3.49 14.04 -8.95
N ALA A 109 4.36 14.70 -9.73
CA ALA A 109 4.32 14.63 -11.19
C ALA A 109 4.63 13.22 -11.70
N VAL A 110 5.56 12.51 -11.05
CA VAL A 110 5.92 11.12 -11.38
C VAL A 110 4.79 10.16 -11.01
N ILE A 111 4.20 10.30 -9.83
CA ILE A 111 3.08 9.46 -9.37
C ILE A 111 1.87 9.60 -10.29
N ALA A 112 1.60 10.81 -10.80
CA ALA A 112 0.52 11.06 -11.75
C ALA A 112 0.65 10.29 -13.08
N LEU A 113 1.82 9.73 -13.39
CA LEU A 113 2.03 8.89 -14.59
C LEU A 113 1.47 7.48 -14.41
N LEU A 114 1.46 6.94 -13.19
CA LEU A 114 1.07 5.55 -12.92
C LEU A 114 -0.38 5.24 -13.33
N PRO A 115 -1.39 6.07 -13.01
CA PRO A 115 -2.76 5.87 -13.49
C PRO A 115 -2.89 5.90 -15.02
N LEU A 116 -2.03 6.66 -15.71
CA LEU A 116 -2.08 6.76 -17.17
C LEU A 116 -1.71 5.46 -17.88
N ILE A 117 -0.93 4.59 -17.21
CA ILE A 117 -0.58 3.26 -17.71
C ILE A 117 -1.80 2.32 -17.71
N ARG A 118 -2.81 2.58 -16.87
CA ARG A 118 -4.08 1.82 -16.75
C ARG A 118 -3.91 0.32 -16.43
N LYS A 119 -2.81 -0.06 -15.82
CA LYS A 119 -2.49 -1.44 -15.42
C LYS A 119 -1.75 -1.42 -14.10
N PRO A 120 -2.12 -2.26 -13.12
CA PRO A 120 -1.36 -2.38 -11.88
C PRO A 120 0.00 -3.07 -12.09
N VAL A 121 0.14 -3.87 -13.14
CA VAL A 121 1.39 -4.55 -13.55
C VAL A 121 1.78 -4.09 -14.93
N PHE A 122 2.98 -3.53 -15.09
CA PHE A 122 3.45 -2.91 -16.33
C PHE A 122 4.94 -3.19 -16.59
N SER A 123 5.41 -2.90 -17.80
CA SER A 123 6.83 -3.00 -18.18
C SER A 123 7.53 -1.64 -18.02
N PHE A 124 8.86 -1.65 -18.07
CA PHE A 124 9.65 -0.42 -18.10
C PHE A 124 9.30 0.45 -19.32
N GLU A 125 9.01 -0.17 -20.46
CA GLU A 125 8.59 0.53 -21.69
C GLU A 125 7.22 1.19 -21.55
N ASP A 126 6.27 0.55 -20.81
CA ASP A 126 4.98 1.17 -20.53
C ASP A 126 5.15 2.46 -19.73
N PHE A 127 6.03 2.45 -18.72
CA PHE A 127 6.34 3.65 -17.92
C PHE A 127 7.08 4.69 -18.76
N LYS A 128 8.13 4.28 -19.48
CA LYS A 128 8.93 5.16 -20.35
C LYS A 128 8.05 5.95 -21.30
N ARG A 129 7.09 5.29 -21.93
CA ARG A 129 6.17 5.94 -22.87
C ARG A 129 5.39 7.10 -22.23
N GLU A 130 4.85 6.93 -21.03
CA GLU A 130 4.12 8.00 -20.34
C GLU A 130 5.07 9.07 -19.79
N TYR A 131 6.27 8.66 -19.38
CA TYR A 131 7.34 9.55 -18.92
C TYR A 131 7.80 10.49 -20.05
N ASP A 132 8.11 9.97 -21.24
CA ASP A 132 8.54 10.77 -22.39
C ASP A 132 7.45 11.77 -22.81
N LYS A 133 6.19 11.33 -22.84
CA LYS A 133 5.04 12.25 -23.10
C LYS A 133 4.93 13.37 -22.06
N ALA A 134 5.21 13.08 -20.79
CA ALA A 134 5.13 14.08 -19.74
C ALA A 134 6.25 15.12 -19.87
N LEU A 135 7.46 14.70 -20.26
CA LEU A 135 8.55 15.62 -20.58
C LEU A 135 8.21 16.53 -21.78
N GLU A 136 7.71 15.94 -22.87
CA GLU A 136 7.30 16.68 -24.09
C GLU A 136 6.22 17.74 -23.76
N ARG A 137 5.25 17.39 -22.91
CA ARG A 137 4.17 18.30 -22.48
C ARG A 137 4.57 19.27 -21.38
N ARG A 138 5.80 19.17 -20.87
CA ARG A 138 6.29 19.93 -19.71
C ARG A 138 5.44 19.76 -18.44
N SER A 139 4.71 18.65 -18.31
CA SER A 139 4.00 18.27 -17.09
C SER A 139 4.91 17.56 -16.07
N LEU A 140 6.09 17.12 -16.50
CA LEU A 140 7.19 16.66 -15.69
C LEU A 140 8.45 17.44 -16.07
N VAL A 141 9.13 18.00 -15.08
CA VAL A 141 10.43 18.68 -15.24
C VAL A 141 11.41 18.00 -14.29
N THR A 142 12.39 17.30 -14.85
CA THR A 142 13.38 16.55 -14.07
C THR A 142 14.67 16.34 -14.90
N GLU A 143 15.78 16.23 -14.20
CA GLU A 143 17.07 15.85 -14.80
C GLU A 143 17.32 14.32 -14.73
N LYS A 144 16.47 13.57 -14.02
CA LYS A 144 16.58 12.12 -13.90
C LYS A 144 16.02 11.44 -15.15
N ASN A 145 16.64 10.34 -15.56
CA ASN A 145 16.04 9.47 -16.56
C ASN A 145 14.95 8.57 -15.95
N TYR A 146 14.14 7.93 -16.78
CA TYR A 146 13.02 7.10 -16.33
C TYR A 146 13.49 5.87 -15.53
N GLU A 147 14.67 5.32 -15.81
CA GLU A 147 15.24 4.20 -15.05
C GLU A 147 15.53 4.63 -13.61
N LYS A 148 16.15 5.81 -13.44
CA LYS A 148 16.44 6.34 -12.10
C LYS A 148 15.17 6.66 -11.33
N VAL A 149 14.13 7.14 -12.01
CA VAL A 149 12.83 7.36 -11.39
C VAL A 149 12.22 6.03 -10.93
N LEU A 150 12.24 4.98 -11.77
CA LEU A 150 11.75 3.64 -11.37
C LEU A 150 12.57 3.03 -10.22
N GLU A 151 13.90 3.23 -10.19
CA GLU A 151 14.73 2.84 -9.05
C GLU A 151 14.25 3.50 -7.75
N LEU A 152 13.99 4.80 -7.77
CA LEU A 152 13.49 5.52 -6.60
C LEU A 152 12.09 5.06 -6.21
N LEU A 153 11.17 4.87 -7.15
CA LEU A 153 9.86 4.32 -6.85
C LEU A 153 9.95 2.92 -6.21
N PHE A 154 10.91 2.09 -6.63
CA PHE A 154 11.18 0.79 -6.02
C PHE A 154 11.78 0.94 -4.61
N GLU A 155 12.73 1.85 -4.44
CA GLU A 155 13.38 2.13 -3.14
C GLU A 155 12.37 2.52 -2.07
N TYR A 156 11.41 3.39 -2.41
CA TYR A 156 10.35 3.84 -1.50
C TYR A 156 9.12 2.93 -1.48
N GLY A 157 9.18 1.76 -2.14
CA GLY A 157 8.12 0.75 -2.09
C GLY A 157 6.82 1.12 -2.82
N VAL A 158 6.86 2.13 -3.71
CA VAL A 158 5.73 2.45 -4.61
C VAL A 158 5.48 1.31 -5.59
N ILE A 159 6.56 0.70 -6.08
CA ILE A 159 6.52 -0.44 -7.00
C ILE A 159 7.37 -1.59 -6.47
N GLY A 160 7.05 -2.80 -6.90
CA GLY A 160 7.83 -4.03 -6.67
C GLY A 160 8.09 -4.76 -7.98
N ASN A 161 9.09 -5.65 -7.99
CA ASN A 161 9.37 -6.53 -9.12
C ASN A 161 8.38 -7.71 -9.16
N VAL A 162 7.97 -8.09 -10.36
CA VAL A 162 7.20 -9.31 -10.61
C VAL A 162 8.13 -10.34 -11.24
N PRO A 163 8.58 -11.37 -10.50
CA PRO A 163 9.49 -12.38 -11.01
C PRO A 163 8.88 -13.10 -12.24
N LYS A 164 9.71 -13.41 -13.25
CA LYS A 164 9.28 -14.20 -14.42
C LYS A 164 8.84 -15.61 -14.04
N MET A 165 9.46 -16.20 -13.02
CA MET A 165 9.02 -17.47 -12.45
C MET A 165 7.88 -17.22 -11.44
N LYS A 166 7.01 -18.22 -11.25
CA LYS A 166 5.91 -18.13 -10.27
C LYS A 166 6.45 -17.73 -8.89
N GLY A 167 5.96 -16.60 -8.36
CA GLY A 167 6.39 -16.08 -7.06
C GLY A 167 5.57 -14.85 -6.66
N LYS A 168 5.76 -14.42 -5.42
CA LYS A 168 5.23 -13.14 -4.95
C LYS A 168 6.03 -12.00 -5.58
N ALA A 169 5.39 -10.84 -5.74
CA ALA A 169 6.12 -9.63 -6.07
C ALA A 169 7.16 -9.31 -4.97
N VAL A 170 8.30 -8.78 -5.38
CA VAL A 170 9.43 -8.46 -4.49
C VAL A 170 9.45 -6.96 -4.28
N PHE A 171 9.24 -6.53 -3.05
CA PHE A 171 9.32 -5.13 -2.64
C PHE A 171 10.58 -4.87 -1.80
N ARG A 172 11.09 -3.65 -1.90
CA ARG A 172 12.30 -3.23 -1.17
C ARG A 172 12.13 -3.30 0.34
N TYR A 173 10.95 -2.94 0.86
CA TYR A 173 10.65 -2.97 2.30
C TYR A 173 10.58 -4.41 2.86
N GLU A 174 10.23 -5.42 2.05
CA GLU A 174 10.27 -6.84 2.44
C GLU A 174 11.69 -7.40 2.35
N TYR A 175 12.44 -6.99 1.34
CA TYR A 175 13.79 -7.48 1.03
C TYR A 175 14.78 -6.31 0.90
N PRO A 176 15.40 -5.87 2.01
CA PRO A 176 16.25 -4.67 2.04
C PRO A 176 17.44 -4.65 1.08
N ASN A 177 17.88 -5.81 0.61
CA ASN A 177 18.96 -5.93 -0.37
C ASN A 177 18.47 -6.10 -1.81
N ALA A 178 17.16 -6.16 -2.04
CA ALA A 178 16.61 -6.29 -3.38
C ALA A 178 16.94 -5.05 -4.21
N LYS A 179 17.19 -5.28 -5.50
CA LYS A 179 17.35 -4.23 -6.52
C LYS A 179 16.28 -4.40 -7.56
N ILE A 180 15.90 -3.28 -8.18
CA ILE A 180 14.96 -3.33 -9.29
C ILE A 180 15.60 -4.08 -10.49
N ASN A 181 14.82 -4.95 -11.13
CA ASN A 181 15.27 -5.73 -12.29
C ASN A 181 14.53 -5.24 -13.54
N GLN A 182 15.24 -4.58 -14.44
CA GLN A 182 14.69 -4.02 -15.68
C GLN A 182 14.16 -5.08 -16.66
N ASN A 183 14.61 -6.34 -16.52
CA ASN A 183 14.15 -7.46 -17.36
C ASN A 183 12.84 -8.09 -16.86
N GLU A 184 12.31 -7.62 -15.73
CA GLU A 184 11.06 -8.06 -15.15
C GLU A 184 9.99 -6.98 -15.28
N ARG A 185 8.72 -7.39 -15.08
CA ARG A 185 7.64 -6.42 -14.94
C ARG A 185 7.64 -5.86 -13.52
N VAL A 186 7.04 -4.72 -13.36
CA VAL A 186 6.81 -4.10 -12.04
C VAL A 186 5.34 -4.06 -11.72
N ILE A 187 5.03 -4.06 -10.43
CA ILE A 187 3.66 -3.95 -9.91
C ILE A 187 3.59 -2.76 -8.96
N ILE A 188 2.53 -2.00 -9.05
CA ILE A 188 2.23 -0.92 -8.09
C ILE A 188 1.85 -1.56 -6.75
N HIS A 189 2.32 -0.98 -5.65
CA HIS A 189 1.97 -1.43 -4.31
C HIS A 189 0.45 -1.36 -4.10
N ARG A 190 -0.14 -2.45 -3.61
CA ARG A 190 -1.60 -2.58 -3.50
C ARG A 190 -2.23 -1.51 -2.59
N GLY A 191 -1.52 -1.12 -1.53
CA GLY A 191 -1.95 -0.05 -0.63
C GLY A 191 -2.16 1.30 -1.31
N LEU A 192 -1.59 1.52 -2.50
CA LEU A 192 -1.71 2.78 -3.25
C LEU A 192 -2.85 2.79 -4.27
N TYR A 193 -3.56 1.66 -4.49
CA TYR A 193 -4.58 1.57 -5.53
C TYR A 193 -5.72 2.57 -5.33
N GLY A 194 -6.14 2.81 -4.09
CA GLY A 194 -7.21 3.76 -3.77
C GLY A 194 -6.84 5.20 -4.13
N ALA A 195 -5.67 5.66 -3.72
CA ALA A 195 -5.16 7.01 -4.00
C ALA A 195 -4.89 7.21 -5.50
N LEU A 196 -4.39 6.19 -6.19
CA LEU A 196 -4.07 6.21 -7.61
C LEU A 196 -5.26 5.88 -8.52
N GLN A 197 -6.43 5.55 -7.95
CA GLN A 197 -7.64 5.17 -8.69
C GLN A 197 -7.40 4.03 -9.70
N ILE A 198 -6.60 3.04 -9.29
CA ILE A 198 -6.30 1.84 -10.05
C ILE A 198 -7.27 0.73 -9.61
N PHE A 199 -8.14 0.27 -10.53
CA PHE A 199 -9.21 -0.70 -10.26
C PHE A 199 -9.08 -1.94 -11.17
#